data_ee0c16669261e89c46653c5f539206ef
#
_entry.id   ee0c16669261e89c46653c5f539206ef
#
_cell.length_a   1.000
_cell.length_b   1.000
_cell.length_c   1.000
_cell.angle_alpha   90.00
_cell.angle_beta   90.00
_cell.angle_gamma   90.00
#
_symmetry.space_group_name_H-M   'P 1'
#
loop_
_entity.id
_entity.type
_entity.pdbx_description
1 polymer ?
#
loop_
_entity_poly.entity_id
_entity_poly.type
_entity_poly.pdbx_seq_one_letter_code
_entity_poly.pdbx_strand_id
1 'polypeptide(L)'
;MIIAVAALPCTAMTKPCVGLLFGGRSGEHEVSLASARAIAQAFGQPENRDRYDLHLFYIHKTGIWQSGTIAQQVLESGQPPAATTSSPPAPGQLWQFPPEAASVTVWFPVLHGPNGEDGTIQGLLTLMQVPYVGSGVLGSALGMDKIAMKMAFAEAGLPQVPYLALDASQLWSDSCRYGHQLDEIEAKLGYPCFVKPANLGSSVGIGKVRDRGELETALEVAGSLDRRVIVEAAADRKIREIECAVLGNDRPQASVLGEITYEADFYDYETKYTAGLADLTIPANLEATVTQQVQEMAIAAFKAVDAAGLARVDFFYGETTGQLVLNEINTLPGFTATSMYPQLWGATGVPFPELVHRLVQFALERKPVAI
;
A
#
# COMPACT_ATOMS: atom_id res chain seq x y z
N MET A 1 45.06 5.88 -43.34
CA MET A 1 44.50 7.06 -42.64
C MET A 1 43.67 6.53 -41.47
N ILE A 2 44.29 6.44 -40.29
CA ILE A 2 43.65 5.90 -39.09
C ILE A 2 42.88 7.07 -38.44
N ILE A 3 41.56 6.98 -38.45
CA ILE A 3 40.73 7.98 -37.78
C ILE A 3 40.76 7.64 -36.27
N ALA A 4 41.44 8.50 -35.51
CA ALA A 4 41.43 8.44 -34.06
C ALA A 4 39.98 8.78 -33.58
N VAL A 5 39.29 7.79 -33.01
CA VAL A 5 38.04 8.02 -32.27
C VAL A 5 38.42 8.73 -30.98
N ALA A 6 38.14 10.02 -30.92
CA ALA A 6 38.27 10.80 -29.69
C ALA A 6 37.33 10.19 -28.63
N ALA A 7 37.89 9.73 -27.53
CA ALA A 7 37.11 9.35 -26.34
C ALA A 7 36.32 10.58 -25.87
N LEU A 8 35.00 10.48 -25.88
CA LEU A 8 34.14 11.48 -25.26
C LEU A 8 34.52 11.61 -23.78
N PRO A 9 34.64 12.83 -23.25
CA PRO A 9 34.92 13.01 -21.83
C PRO A 9 33.85 12.33 -21.00
N CYS A 10 34.27 11.52 -20.03
CA CYS A 10 33.44 10.98 -19.01
C CYS A 10 32.82 12.16 -18.23
N THR A 11 31.63 12.60 -18.62
CA THR A 11 30.87 13.56 -17.84
C THR A 11 30.63 12.91 -16.48
N ALA A 12 31.08 13.53 -15.41
CA ALA A 12 30.81 13.11 -14.05
C ALA A 12 29.28 12.88 -13.96
N MET A 13 28.87 11.62 -13.80
CA MET A 13 27.44 11.27 -13.69
C MET A 13 26.93 11.99 -12.45
N THR A 14 26.07 12.99 -12.65
CA THR A 14 25.37 13.65 -11.55
C THR A 14 24.55 12.61 -10.83
N LYS A 15 24.60 12.62 -9.49
CA LYS A 15 23.79 11.70 -8.68
C LYS A 15 22.31 11.86 -9.06
N PRO A 16 21.54 10.75 -9.19
CA PRO A 16 20.12 10.85 -9.38
C PRO A 16 19.48 11.65 -8.23
N CYS A 17 18.64 12.62 -8.56
CA CYS A 17 17.86 13.40 -7.59
C CYS A 17 16.60 12.63 -7.25
N VAL A 18 16.51 12.14 -6.02
CA VAL A 18 15.33 11.41 -5.50
C VAL A 18 14.41 12.39 -4.81
N GLY A 19 13.18 12.54 -5.31
CA GLY A 19 12.13 13.31 -4.67
C GLY A 19 11.33 12.42 -3.70
N LEU A 20 11.60 12.50 -2.39
CA LEU A 20 10.80 11.81 -1.37
C LEU A 20 9.51 12.59 -1.13
N LEU A 21 8.38 11.99 -1.52
CA LEU A 21 7.05 12.60 -1.46
C LEU A 21 6.23 11.98 -0.34
N PHE A 22 5.80 12.81 0.64
CA PHE A 22 5.17 12.35 1.86
C PHE A 22 4.08 13.29 2.38
N GLY A 23 3.29 12.83 3.37
CA GLY A 23 2.14 13.52 3.94
C GLY A 23 0.84 13.09 3.28
N GLY A 24 0.14 14.00 2.60
CA GLY A 24 -1.09 13.70 1.86
C GLY A 24 -2.37 14.04 2.64
N ARG A 25 -3.52 13.86 1.96
CA ARG A 25 -4.85 14.24 2.46
C ARG A 25 -5.60 13.10 3.17
N SER A 26 -5.00 11.91 3.21
CA SER A 26 -5.63 10.74 3.81
C SER A 26 -5.61 10.77 5.35
N GLY A 27 -6.38 9.88 5.97
CA GLY A 27 -6.31 9.64 7.41
C GLY A 27 -4.98 9.03 7.87
N GLU A 28 -4.15 8.52 6.93
CA GLU A 28 -2.85 7.89 7.19
C GLU A 28 -1.67 8.86 7.04
N HIS A 29 -1.95 10.17 7.12
CA HIS A 29 -0.94 11.23 6.99
C HIS A 29 0.26 11.05 7.94
N GLU A 30 0.03 10.74 9.20
CA GLU A 30 1.07 10.54 10.21
C GLU A 30 1.89 9.28 9.95
N VAL A 31 1.28 8.24 9.39
CA VAL A 31 1.97 7.01 8.96
C VAL A 31 2.94 7.32 7.82
N SER A 32 2.51 8.16 6.88
CA SER A 32 3.36 8.67 5.81
C SER A 32 4.56 9.46 6.32
N LEU A 33 4.37 10.33 7.32
CA LEU A 33 5.47 11.06 7.96
C LEU A 33 6.48 10.12 8.64
N ALA A 34 6.00 9.10 9.34
CA ALA A 34 6.86 8.13 10.01
C ALA A 34 7.66 7.29 9.00
N SER A 35 7.01 6.83 7.93
CA SER A 35 7.66 6.10 6.82
C SER A 35 8.71 6.97 6.12
N ALA A 36 8.38 8.24 5.84
CA ALA A 36 9.31 9.17 5.20
C ALA A 36 10.57 9.41 6.03
N ARG A 37 10.45 9.51 7.36
CA ARG A 37 11.61 9.62 8.26
C ARG A 37 12.54 8.44 8.14
N ALA A 38 12.01 7.22 8.18
CA ALA A 38 12.81 6.02 8.07
C ALA A 38 13.54 5.96 6.72
N ILE A 39 12.84 6.29 5.62
CA ILE A 39 13.42 6.33 4.29
C ILE A 39 14.50 7.43 4.19
N ALA A 40 14.25 8.63 4.70
CA ALA A 40 15.23 9.71 4.69
C ALA A 40 16.49 9.34 5.49
N GLN A 41 16.34 8.66 6.64
CA GLN A 41 17.46 8.13 7.41
C GLN A 41 18.26 7.10 6.61
N ALA A 42 17.59 6.22 5.84
CA ALA A 42 18.25 5.25 4.98
C ALA A 42 19.03 5.91 3.82
N PHE A 43 18.51 7.00 3.26
CA PHE A 43 19.25 7.81 2.28
C PHE A 43 20.48 8.52 2.88
N GLY A 44 20.42 8.89 4.17
CA GLY A 44 21.54 9.48 4.91
C GLY A 44 22.68 8.50 5.25
N GLN A 45 22.45 7.18 5.15
CA GLN A 45 23.49 6.18 5.40
C GLN A 45 24.59 6.22 4.32
N PRO A 46 25.83 5.85 4.65
CA PRO A 46 26.96 5.90 3.71
C PRO A 46 26.67 5.19 2.38
N GLU A 47 25.95 4.08 2.41
CA GLU A 47 25.60 3.27 1.25
C GLU A 47 24.76 4.04 0.21
N ASN A 48 23.92 4.98 0.64
CA ASN A 48 22.99 5.72 -0.20
C ASN A 48 23.36 7.19 -0.38
N ARG A 49 23.93 7.83 0.65
CA ARG A 49 24.30 9.25 0.64
C ARG A 49 25.21 9.63 -0.52
N ASP A 50 26.11 8.72 -0.90
CA ASP A 50 27.05 8.96 -2.01
C ASP A 50 26.48 8.60 -3.38
N ARG A 51 25.34 7.89 -3.43
CA ARG A 51 24.64 7.46 -4.66
C ARG A 51 23.55 8.42 -5.10
N TYR A 52 22.86 9.08 -4.15
CA TYR A 52 21.65 9.86 -4.41
C TYR A 52 21.74 11.26 -3.82
N ASP A 53 21.00 12.19 -4.44
CA ASP A 53 20.67 13.50 -3.90
C ASP A 53 19.21 13.50 -3.47
N LEU A 54 18.93 13.63 -2.17
CA LEU A 54 17.57 13.50 -1.60
C LEU A 54 16.93 14.88 -1.46
N HIS A 55 15.80 15.07 -2.13
CA HIS A 55 14.94 16.25 -2.00
C HIS A 55 13.62 15.86 -1.35
N LEU A 56 13.15 16.68 -0.42
CA LEU A 56 11.96 16.44 0.37
C LEU A 56 10.78 17.24 -0.17
N PHE A 57 9.64 16.54 -0.37
CA PHE A 57 8.38 17.12 -0.80
C PHE A 57 7.26 16.67 0.12
N TYR A 58 6.67 17.63 0.79
CA TYR A 58 5.57 17.42 1.73
C TYR A 58 4.25 17.86 1.13
N ILE A 59 3.23 17.00 1.21
CA ILE A 59 1.85 17.36 0.89
C ILE A 59 1.09 17.57 2.19
N HIS A 60 0.67 18.82 2.40
CA HIS A 60 -0.15 19.17 3.55
C HIS A 60 -1.54 18.49 3.48
N LYS A 61 -2.23 18.34 4.64
CA LYS A 61 -3.61 17.79 4.71
C LYS A 61 -4.63 18.53 3.84
N THR A 62 -4.35 19.78 3.46
CA THR A 62 -5.15 20.55 2.48
C THR A 62 -4.83 20.21 1.02
N GLY A 63 -3.76 19.46 0.74
CA GLY A 63 -3.30 19.09 -0.59
C GLY A 63 -2.22 20.03 -1.18
N ILE A 64 -1.79 21.04 -0.45
CA ILE A 64 -0.73 21.97 -0.90
C ILE A 64 0.63 21.29 -0.80
N TRP A 65 1.43 21.38 -1.88
CA TRP A 65 2.78 20.87 -1.94
C TRP A 65 3.79 21.88 -1.40
N GLN A 66 4.74 21.40 -0.62
CA GLN A 66 5.80 22.19 -0.01
C GLN A 66 7.12 21.45 -0.09
N SER A 67 8.24 22.16 -0.21
CA SER A 67 9.60 21.60 -0.31
C SER A 67 10.58 22.34 0.61
N GLY A 68 11.85 22.01 0.51
CA GLY A 68 12.95 22.71 1.20
C GLY A 68 12.78 22.73 2.71
N THR A 69 12.95 23.90 3.32
CA THR A 69 12.95 24.09 4.78
C THR A 69 11.64 23.63 5.44
N ILE A 70 10.49 23.84 4.77
CA ILE A 70 9.19 23.44 5.34
C ILE A 70 9.09 21.92 5.38
N ALA A 71 9.38 21.23 4.27
CA ALA A 71 9.34 19.78 4.21
C ALA A 71 10.33 19.16 5.22
N GLN A 72 11.53 19.72 5.36
CA GLN A 72 12.52 19.31 6.35
C GLN A 72 11.99 19.46 7.77
N GLN A 73 11.42 20.63 8.12
CA GLN A 73 10.86 20.88 9.44
C GLN A 73 9.72 19.92 9.79
N VAL A 74 8.83 19.64 8.83
CA VAL A 74 7.73 18.67 9.03
C VAL A 74 8.29 17.27 9.23
N LEU A 75 9.28 16.87 8.46
CA LEU A 75 9.91 15.57 8.61
C LEU A 75 10.54 15.38 9.99
N GLU A 76 11.19 16.41 10.55
CA GLU A 76 11.83 16.40 11.86
C GLU A 76 10.83 16.47 13.01
N SER A 77 9.92 17.44 13.00
CA SER A 77 8.97 17.71 14.09
C SER A 77 7.73 16.80 14.08
N GLY A 78 7.34 16.30 12.89
CA GLY A 78 6.08 15.58 12.69
C GLY A 78 4.86 16.48 12.59
N GLN A 79 5.07 17.79 12.57
CA GLN A 79 3.96 18.75 12.52
C GLN A 79 4.25 19.88 11.52
N PRO A 80 3.25 20.28 10.72
CA PRO A 80 3.40 21.47 9.87
C PRO A 80 3.55 22.72 10.72
N PRO A 81 4.27 23.75 10.23
CA PRO A 81 4.37 25.03 10.90
C PRO A 81 2.99 25.63 11.17
N ALA A 82 2.78 26.24 12.33
CA ALA A 82 1.50 26.80 12.77
C ALA A 82 0.89 27.87 11.81
N ALA A 83 1.67 28.40 10.88
CA ALA A 83 1.25 29.40 9.90
C ALA A 83 0.61 28.82 8.63
N THR A 84 0.59 27.50 8.45
CA THR A 84 0.02 26.88 7.25
C THR A 84 -1.47 26.58 7.42
N THR A 85 -2.24 27.64 7.47
CA THR A 85 -3.64 27.82 7.07
C THR A 85 -4.74 26.95 7.64
N SER A 86 -5.62 27.62 8.36
CA SER A 86 -6.98 27.22 8.71
C SER A 86 -7.99 27.35 7.53
N SER A 87 -7.59 27.84 6.36
CA SER A 87 -8.47 28.07 5.22
C SER A 87 -8.26 27.03 4.12
N PRO A 88 -9.33 26.54 3.47
CA PRO A 88 -9.20 25.69 2.30
C PRO A 88 -8.39 26.40 1.20
N PRO A 89 -7.52 25.68 0.47
CA PRO A 89 -6.76 26.29 -0.62
C PRO A 89 -7.69 26.75 -1.73
N ALA A 90 -7.33 27.89 -2.36
CA ALA A 90 -8.02 28.29 -3.58
C ALA A 90 -7.81 27.23 -4.69
N PRO A 91 -8.77 27.03 -5.62
CA PRO A 91 -8.70 25.97 -6.62
C PRO A 91 -7.37 25.91 -7.40
N GLY A 92 -6.76 27.04 -7.71
CA GLY A 92 -5.50 27.11 -8.44
C GLY A 92 -4.26 26.74 -7.62
N GLN A 93 -4.33 26.71 -6.30
CA GLN A 93 -3.17 26.40 -5.44
C GLN A 93 -2.80 24.91 -5.43
N LEU A 94 -3.75 24.03 -5.69
CA LEU A 94 -3.51 22.59 -5.74
C LEU A 94 -2.74 22.15 -6.99
N TRP A 95 -2.60 23.01 -7.98
CA TRP A 95 -1.85 22.77 -9.23
C TRP A 95 -0.45 23.40 -9.22
N GLN A 96 -0.04 23.97 -8.08
CA GLN A 96 1.26 24.59 -7.94
C GLN A 96 2.23 23.62 -7.28
N PHE A 97 3.27 23.27 -8.04
CA PHE A 97 4.36 22.43 -7.54
C PHE A 97 5.55 23.33 -7.16
N PRO A 98 6.30 22.96 -6.11
CA PRO A 98 7.56 23.63 -5.80
C PRO A 98 8.50 23.59 -7.01
N PRO A 99 9.26 24.68 -7.32
CA PRO A 99 10.17 24.70 -8.46
C PRO A 99 11.21 23.58 -8.46
N GLU A 100 11.61 23.11 -7.29
CA GLU A 100 12.55 22.01 -7.11
C GLU A 100 12.04 20.68 -7.66
N ALA A 101 10.73 20.51 -7.85
CA ALA A 101 10.14 19.33 -8.46
C ALA A 101 10.66 19.09 -9.89
N ALA A 102 11.06 20.16 -10.60
CA ALA A 102 11.63 20.06 -11.94
C ALA A 102 13.04 19.41 -11.98
N SER A 103 13.75 19.35 -10.85
CA SER A 103 15.06 18.70 -10.74
C SER A 103 15.00 17.21 -10.39
N VAL A 104 13.84 16.70 -9.99
CA VAL A 104 13.67 15.31 -9.58
C VAL A 104 13.80 14.38 -10.78
N THR A 105 14.69 13.38 -10.65
CA THR A 105 14.92 12.36 -11.67
C THR A 105 14.21 11.05 -11.38
N VAL A 106 13.83 10.82 -10.11
CA VAL A 106 13.00 9.68 -9.67
C VAL A 106 12.22 10.06 -8.42
N TRP A 107 10.92 9.80 -8.41
CA TRP A 107 10.08 10.01 -7.25
C TRP A 107 10.04 8.79 -6.34
N PHE A 108 10.05 9.03 -5.05
CA PHE A 108 9.79 8.03 -4.02
C PHE A 108 8.52 8.45 -3.25
N PRO A 109 7.32 8.12 -3.76
CA PRO A 109 6.09 8.40 -3.02
C PRO A 109 5.96 7.43 -1.84
N VAL A 110 5.60 7.96 -0.68
CA VAL A 110 5.29 7.21 0.54
C VAL A 110 4.02 7.79 1.17
N LEU A 111 2.99 7.85 0.34
CA LEU A 111 1.67 8.39 0.65
C LEU A 111 0.70 7.23 0.87
N HIS A 112 0.27 7.01 2.12
CA HIS A 112 -0.63 5.92 2.45
C HIS A 112 -2.11 6.33 2.33
N GLY A 113 -2.97 5.36 1.98
CA GLY A 113 -4.41 5.55 1.81
C GLY A 113 -4.82 6.27 0.53
N PRO A 114 -6.06 6.77 0.48
CA PRO A 114 -6.62 7.46 -0.69
C PRO A 114 -5.74 8.62 -1.17
N ASN A 115 -5.65 8.80 -2.48
CA ASN A 115 -4.78 9.71 -3.24
C ASN A 115 -3.28 9.36 -3.18
N GLY A 116 -2.86 8.37 -2.37
CA GLY A 116 -1.48 7.94 -2.26
C GLY A 116 -1.20 6.61 -2.94
N GLU A 117 -2.09 5.62 -2.74
CA GLU A 117 -1.91 4.25 -3.21
C GLU A 117 -3.05 3.74 -4.12
N ASP A 118 -3.92 4.64 -4.59
CA ASP A 118 -5.10 4.33 -5.41
C ASP A 118 -4.92 4.61 -6.91
N GLY A 119 -3.71 4.96 -7.36
CA GLY A 119 -3.40 5.32 -8.74
C GLY A 119 -3.45 6.83 -9.02
N THR A 120 -3.97 7.66 -8.11
CA THR A 120 -4.14 9.10 -8.33
C THR A 120 -2.80 9.82 -8.43
N ILE A 121 -1.93 9.68 -7.43
CA ILE A 121 -0.58 10.27 -7.47
C ILE A 121 0.28 9.62 -8.56
N GLN A 122 0.13 8.32 -8.78
CA GLN A 122 0.84 7.59 -9.83
C GLN A 122 0.47 8.13 -11.23
N GLY A 123 -0.80 8.50 -11.42
CA GLY A 123 -1.25 9.16 -12.64
C GLY A 123 -0.58 10.51 -12.88
N LEU A 124 -0.47 11.33 -11.84
CA LEU A 124 0.24 12.61 -11.89
C LEU A 124 1.72 12.41 -12.26
N LEU A 125 2.41 11.50 -11.56
CA LEU A 125 3.84 11.24 -11.81
C LEU A 125 4.08 10.64 -13.20
N THR A 126 3.15 9.81 -13.69
CA THR A 126 3.18 9.30 -15.07
C THR A 126 3.07 10.42 -16.10
N LEU A 127 2.15 11.38 -15.90
CA LEU A 127 2.02 12.56 -16.77
C LEU A 127 3.26 13.46 -16.73
N MET A 128 3.95 13.54 -15.62
CA MET A 128 5.23 14.24 -15.50
C MET A 128 6.38 13.52 -16.23
N GLN A 129 6.18 12.28 -16.67
CA GLN A 129 7.20 11.45 -17.34
C GLN A 129 8.47 11.23 -16.51
N VAL A 130 8.35 11.21 -15.21
CA VAL A 130 9.44 10.94 -14.27
C VAL A 130 9.23 9.55 -13.65
N PRO A 131 10.25 8.68 -13.62
CA PRO A 131 10.18 7.40 -12.93
C PRO A 131 9.76 7.56 -11.46
N TYR A 132 9.07 6.56 -10.92
CA TYR A 132 8.68 6.56 -9.50
C TYR A 132 8.70 5.15 -8.92
N VAL A 133 8.96 5.08 -7.63
CA VAL A 133 8.96 3.84 -6.84
C VAL A 133 7.53 3.34 -6.65
N GLY A 134 7.34 2.03 -6.77
CA GLY A 134 6.07 1.38 -6.53
C GLY A 134 5.26 1.09 -7.79
N SER A 135 4.06 0.61 -7.60
CA SER A 135 3.13 0.21 -8.66
C SER A 135 2.70 1.37 -9.53
N GLY A 136 2.37 1.08 -10.78
CA GLY A 136 1.77 2.03 -11.71
C GLY A 136 0.32 2.37 -11.38
N VAL A 137 -0.34 3.13 -12.26
CA VAL A 137 -1.75 3.52 -12.10
C VAL A 137 -2.65 2.30 -11.93
N LEU A 138 -2.50 1.30 -12.83
CA LEU A 138 -3.34 0.11 -12.82
C LEU A 138 -3.13 -0.71 -11.54
N GLY A 139 -1.88 -1.04 -11.21
CA GLY A 139 -1.56 -1.86 -10.03
C GLY A 139 -2.01 -1.21 -8.72
N SER A 140 -1.83 0.10 -8.60
CA SER A 140 -2.28 0.85 -7.43
C SER A 140 -3.81 0.87 -7.32
N ALA A 141 -4.52 1.13 -8.42
CA ALA A 141 -5.97 1.17 -8.43
C ALA A 141 -6.60 -0.22 -8.13
N LEU A 142 -6.05 -1.29 -8.72
CA LEU A 142 -6.49 -2.66 -8.45
C LEU A 142 -6.18 -3.08 -7.01
N GLY A 143 -5.01 -2.75 -6.49
CA GLY A 143 -4.62 -3.06 -5.11
C GLY A 143 -5.47 -2.33 -4.06
N MET A 144 -5.98 -1.15 -4.37
CA MET A 144 -6.80 -0.35 -3.46
C MET A 144 -8.26 -0.80 -3.42
N ASP A 145 -8.87 -1.12 -4.57
CA ASP A 145 -10.26 -1.55 -4.67
C ASP A 145 -10.40 -3.05 -4.39
N LYS A 146 -10.89 -3.42 -3.20
CA LYS A 146 -11.01 -4.82 -2.76
C LYS A 146 -11.82 -5.69 -3.71
N ILE A 147 -12.81 -5.15 -4.40
CA ILE A 147 -13.64 -5.89 -5.34
C ILE A 147 -12.85 -6.16 -6.62
N ALA A 148 -12.21 -5.13 -7.19
CA ALA A 148 -11.40 -5.26 -8.41
C ALA A 148 -10.17 -6.17 -8.17
N MET A 149 -9.52 -6.00 -7.02
CA MET A 149 -8.42 -6.86 -6.57
C MET A 149 -8.83 -8.33 -6.52
N LYS A 150 -9.97 -8.65 -5.88
CA LYS A 150 -10.47 -10.03 -5.78
C LYS A 150 -10.88 -10.61 -7.14
N MET A 151 -11.38 -9.79 -8.06
CA MET A 151 -11.65 -10.22 -9.43
C MET A 151 -10.36 -10.59 -10.17
N ALA A 152 -9.28 -9.79 -10.01
CA ALA A 152 -7.98 -10.10 -10.59
C ALA A 152 -7.38 -11.39 -10.00
N PHE A 153 -7.53 -11.60 -8.69
CA PHE A 153 -7.07 -12.83 -8.03
C PHE A 153 -7.87 -14.06 -8.47
N ALA A 154 -9.17 -13.93 -8.67
CA ALA A 154 -10.01 -15.03 -9.16
C ALA A 154 -9.62 -15.45 -10.59
N GLU A 155 -9.35 -14.49 -11.47
CA GLU A 155 -8.86 -14.76 -12.84
C GLU A 155 -7.49 -15.46 -12.80
N ALA A 156 -6.63 -15.11 -11.84
CA ALA A 156 -5.34 -15.79 -11.64
C ALA A 156 -5.46 -17.16 -10.92
N GLY A 157 -6.68 -17.61 -10.60
CA GLY A 157 -6.92 -18.90 -9.93
C GLY A 157 -6.47 -18.94 -8.46
N LEU A 158 -6.33 -17.78 -7.81
CA LEU A 158 -5.88 -17.70 -6.42
C LEU A 158 -7.06 -17.94 -5.47
N PRO A 159 -6.91 -18.84 -4.47
CA PRO A 159 -7.98 -19.15 -3.53
C PRO A 159 -8.26 -17.96 -2.60
N GLN A 160 -9.53 -17.66 -2.42
CA GLN A 160 -10.03 -16.55 -1.61
C GLN A 160 -11.25 -17.00 -0.80
N VAL A 161 -11.61 -16.25 0.22
CA VAL A 161 -12.92 -16.43 0.88
C VAL A 161 -14.04 -16.02 -0.09
N PRO A 162 -15.23 -16.68 -0.01
CA PRO A 162 -16.40 -16.26 -0.76
C PRO A 162 -16.78 -14.82 -0.41
N TYR A 163 -17.24 -14.06 -1.40
CA TYR A 163 -17.65 -12.67 -1.20
C TYR A 163 -18.79 -12.26 -2.12
N LEU A 164 -19.46 -11.17 -1.74
CA LEU A 164 -20.46 -10.47 -2.55
C LEU A 164 -20.10 -8.99 -2.64
N ALA A 165 -20.21 -8.43 -3.84
CA ALA A 165 -20.02 -7.01 -4.10
C ALA A 165 -21.39 -6.31 -4.19
N LEU A 166 -21.53 -5.17 -3.53
CA LEU A 166 -22.76 -4.37 -3.45
C LEU A 166 -22.48 -2.93 -3.87
N ASP A 167 -23.46 -2.31 -4.50
CA ASP A 167 -23.48 -0.87 -4.73
C ASP A 167 -24.26 -0.18 -3.61
N ALA A 168 -23.66 0.78 -2.91
CA ALA A 168 -24.32 1.50 -1.82
C ALA A 168 -25.64 2.18 -2.26
N SER A 169 -25.74 2.63 -3.52
CA SER A 169 -26.96 3.17 -4.07
C SER A 169 -28.12 2.16 -4.11
N GLN A 170 -27.81 0.87 -4.15
CA GLN A 170 -28.82 -0.20 -4.16
C GLN A 170 -29.33 -0.55 -2.76
N LEU A 171 -28.55 -0.23 -1.72
CA LEU A 171 -28.93 -0.49 -0.32
C LEU A 171 -30.12 0.37 0.13
N TRP A 172 -30.31 1.56 -0.48
CA TRP A 172 -31.35 2.51 -0.05
C TRP A 172 -32.42 2.80 -1.09
N SER A 173 -32.34 2.19 -2.29
CA SER A 173 -33.25 2.54 -3.39
C SER A 173 -34.62 1.87 -3.33
N ASP A 174 -34.74 0.69 -2.71
CA ASP A 174 -35.96 -0.11 -2.63
C ASP A 174 -35.88 -1.12 -1.49
N SER A 175 -36.81 -1.04 -0.54
CA SER A 175 -36.85 -1.90 0.62
C SER A 175 -37.03 -3.40 0.30
N CYS A 176 -37.73 -3.73 -0.80
CA CYS A 176 -37.92 -5.11 -1.24
C CYS A 176 -36.59 -5.68 -1.79
N ARG A 177 -35.88 -4.89 -2.61
CA ARG A 177 -34.56 -5.27 -3.15
C ARG A 177 -33.52 -5.41 -2.06
N TYR A 178 -33.53 -4.51 -1.08
CA TYR A 178 -32.66 -4.57 0.08
C TYR A 178 -32.84 -5.87 0.87
N GLY A 179 -34.11 -6.26 1.16
CA GLY A 179 -34.41 -7.54 1.80
C GLY A 179 -33.87 -8.76 1.06
N HIS A 180 -33.99 -8.78 -0.28
CA HIS A 180 -33.42 -9.85 -1.10
C HIS A 180 -31.88 -9.88 -1.07
N GLN A 181 -31.22 -8.74 -0.99
CA GLN A 181 -29.75 -8.68 -0.86
C GLN A 181 -29.29 -9.26 0.47
N LEU A 182 -29.99 -8.95 1.57
CA LEU A 182 -29.69 -9.55 2.89
C LEU A 182 -29.87 -11.07 2.87
N ASP A 183 -30.97 -11.56 2.28
CA ASP A 183 -31.26 -13.00 2.13
C ASP A 183 -30.16 -13.68 1.27
N GLU A 184 -29.68 -13.03 0.22
CA GLU A 184 -28.60 -13.54 -0.62
C GLU A 184 -27.26 -13.63 0.12
N ILE A 185 -26.92 -12.61 0.93
CA ILE A 185 -25.70 -12.59 1.77
C ILE A 185 -25.77 -13.76 2.78
N GLU A 186 -26.89 -13.91 3.49
CA GLU A 186 -27.08 -14.98 4.45
C GLU A 186 -26.98 -16.37 3.81
N ALA A 187 -27.60 -16.55 2.65
CA ALA A 187 -27.60 -17.84 1.95
C ALA A 187 -26.23 -18.22 1.38
N LYS A 188 -25.44 -17.25 0.87
CA LYS A 188 -24.16 -17.52 0.21
C LYS A 188 -22.95 -17.47 1.14
N LEU A 189 -22.96 -16.58 2.13
CA LEU A 189 -21.80 -16.32 2.99
C LEU A 189 -22.01 -16.84 4.42
N GLY A 190 -23.24 -16.78 4.93
CA GLY A 190 -23.55 -17.11 6.32
C GLY A 190 -22.90 -16.18 7.33
N TYR A 191 -22.91 -16.58 8.60
CA TYR A 191 -22.31 -15.83 9.70
C TYR A 191 -21.22 -16.66 10.43
N PRO A 192 -20.16 -16.03 10.96
CA PRO A 192 -19.88 -14.61 10.84
C PRO A 192 -19.40 -14.24 9.45
N CYS A 193 -19.64 -12.97 9.04
CA CYS A 193 -19.07 -12.40 7.84
C CYS A 193 -18.49 -10.98 8.13
N PHE A 194 -17.78 -10.40 7.16
CA PHE A 194 -17.18 -9.09 7.28
C PHE A 194 -17.71 -8.15 6.22
N VAL A 195 -18.19 -6.98 6.64
CA VAL A 195 -18.63 -5.90 5.74
C VAL A 195 -17.54 -4.86 5.68
N LYS A 196 -17.13 -4.46 4.46
CA LYS A 196 -16.01 -3.55 4.25
C LYS A 196 -16.32 -2.53 3.14
N PRO A 197 -15.94 -1.25 3.27
CA PRO A 197 -15.82 -0.35 2.12
C PRO A 197 -14.82 -0.90 1.11
N ALA A 198 -15.05 -0.74 -0.20
CA ALA A 198 -14.17 -1.31 -1.21
C ALA A 198 -12.81 -0.58 -1.30
N ASN A 199 -12.78 0.76 -1.13
CA ASN A 199 -11.61 1.61 -1.43
C ASN A 199 -11.00 2.29 -0.18
N LEU A 200 -11.10 1.68 0.98
CA LEU A 200 -10.46 2.20 2.20
C LEU A 200 -9.47 1.20 2.78
N GLY A 201 -8.34 1.74 3.28
CA GLY A 201 -7.31 1.01 3.99
C GLY A 201 -7.49 1.01 5.50
N SER A 202 -6.49 0.52 6.23
CA SER A 202 -6.35 0.59 7.69
C SER A 202 -7.57 0.14 8.49
N SER A 203 -8.33 -0.84 7.97
CA SER A 203 -9.54 -1.38 8.60
C SER A 203 -10.66 -0.35 8.90
N VAL A 204 -10.62 0.84 8.28
CA VAL A 204 -11.66 1.87 8.47
C VAL A 204 -12.99 1.40 7.89
N GLY A 205 -14.04 1.42 8.70
CA GLY A 205 -15.39 1.04 8.30
C GLY A 205 -15.63 -0.48 8.13
N ILE A 206 -14.68 -1.32 8.58
CA ILE A 206 -14.85 -2.78 8.60
C ILE A 206 -15.69 -3.18 9.79
N GLY A 207 -16.73 -3.99 9.55
CA GLY A 207 -17.59 -4.59 10.56
C GLY A 207 -17.58 -6.11 10.48
N LYS A 208 -17.28 -6.80 11.61
CA LYS A 208 -17.54 -8.24 11.78
C LYS A 208 -18.97 -8.41 12.25
N VAL A 209 -19.77 -9.16 11.51
CA VAL A 209 -21.21 -9.31 11.75
C VAL A 209 -21.56 -10.77 12.04
N ARG A 210 -22.47 -10.99 12.99
CA ARG A 210 -22.85 -12.30 13.51
C ARG A 210 -24.31 -12.62 13.28
N ASP A 211 -25.09 -11.62 12.92
CA ASP A 211 -26.54 -11.74 12.64
C ASP A 211 -26.99 -10.64 11.67
N ARG A 212 -28.29 -10.70 11.30
CA ARG A 212 -28.91 -9.77 10.34
C ARG A 212 -28.92 -8.32 10.82
N GLY A 213 -29.13 -8.07 12.09
CA GLY A 213 -29.16 -6.71 12.64
C GLY A 213 -27.78 -6.05 12.62
N GLU A 214 -26.73 -6.82 12.98
CA GLU A 214 -25.35 -6.36 12.83
C GLU A 214 -24.98 -6.15 11.34
N LEU A 215 -25.49 -7.00 10.43
CA LEU A 215 -25.28 -6.87 8.98
C LEU A 215 -25.86 -5.56 8.44
N GLU A 216 -27.11 -5.25 8.77
CA GLU A 216 -27.77 -4.01 8.36
C GLU A 216 -27.01 -2.79 8.83
N THR A 217 -26.61 -2.75 10.10
CA THR A 217 -25.81 -1.66 10.67
C THR A 217 -24.46 -1.51 9.98
N ALA A 218 -23.75 -2.62 9.74
CA ALA A 218 -22.45 -2.59 9.11
C ALA A 218 -22.52 -2.14 7.62
N LEU A 219 -23.58 -2.53 6.90
CA LEU A 219 -23.83 -2.08 5.53
C LEU A 219 -24.09 -0.57 5.46
N GLU A 220 -24.85 -0.01 6.42
CA GLU A 220 -25.07 1.44 6.52
C GLU A 220 -23.77 2.20 6.76
N VAL A 221 -22.93 1.73 7.69
CA VAL A 221 -21.62 2.33 7.97
C VAL A 221 -20.73 2.28 6.75
N ALA A 222 -20.51 1.09 6.17
CA ALA A 222 -19.63 0.93 5.03
C ALA A 222 -20.13 1.72 3.80
N GLY A 223 -21.43 1.70 3.52
CA GLY A 223 -22.06 2.42 2.42
C GLY A 223 -22.07 3.94 2.59
N SER A 224 -21.95 4.45 3.82
CA SER A 224 -21.75 5.89 4.06
C SER A 224 -20.32 6.36 3.74
N LEU A 225 -19.36 5.43 3.74
CA LEU A 225 -17.94 5.71 3.50
C LEU A 225 -17.51 5.48 2.05
N ASP A 226 -18.15 4.53 1.36
CA ASP A 226 -17.83 4.21 -0.02
C ASP A 226 -19.10 3.86 -0.80
N ARG A 227 -19.13 4.23 -2.08
CA ARG A 227 -20.20 3.84 -2.99
C ARG A 227 -20.25 2.34 -3.30
N ARG A 228 -19.16 1.60 -3.02
CA ARG A 228 -19.05 0.14 -3.22
C ARG A 228 -18.71 -0.53 -1.89
N VAL A 229 -19.43 -1.59 -1.59
CA VAL A 229 -19.27 -2.37 -0.36
C VAL A 229 -19.01 -3.82 -0.74
N ILE A 230 -18.11 -4.47 -0.02
CA ILE A 230 -17.86 -5.90 -0.14
C ILE A 230 -18.26 -6.59 1.17
N VAL A 231 -18.94 -7.73 1.05
CA VAL A 231 -19.22 -8.62 2.17
C VAL A 231 -18.48 -9.93 1.95
N GLU A 232 -17.68 -10.35 2.91
CA GLU A 232 -16.83 -11.54 2.83
C GLU A 232 -17.21 -12.54 3.92
N ALA A 233 -17.25 -13.84 3.56
CA ALA A 233 -17.33 -14.88 4.56
C ALA A 233 -16.10 -14.88 5.47
N ALA A 234 -16.24 -15.24 6.74
CA ALA A 234 -15.09 -15.49 7.59
C ALA A 234 -14.29 -16.70 7.07
N ALA A 235 -12.95 -16.60 7.12
CA ALA A 235 -12.08 -17.64 6.59
C ALA A 235 -12.19 -18.96 7.38
N ASP A 236 -11.93 -18.93 8.69
CA ASP A 236 -12.02 -20.07 9.62
C ASP A 236 -12.24 -19.51 11.03
N ARG A 237 -12.55 -20.39 11.97
CA ARG A 237 -12.68 -20.03 13.41
C ARG A 237 -11.32 -19.77 14.06
N LYS A 238 -10.27 -20.43 13.58
CA LYS A 238 -8.90 -20.31 14.09
C LYS A 238 -7.96 -20.05 12.92
N ILE A 239 -7.79 -18.78 12.62
CA ILE A 239 -6.92 -18.32 11.56
C ILE A 239 -5.60 -17.81 12.12
N ARG A 240 -4.54 -17.96 11.31
CA ARG A 240 -3.26 -17.27 11.46
C ARG A 240 -3.16 -16.26 10.34
N GLU A 241 -2.81 -15.02 10.66
CA GLU A 241 -2.59 -13.97 9.68
C GLU A 241 -1.12 -13.99 9.27
N ILE A 242 -0.88 -14.33 7.99
CA ILE A 242 0.46 -14.51 7.43
C ILE A 242 0.68 -13.44 6.38
N GLU A 243 1.81 -12.75 6.48
CA GLU A 243 2.22 -11.71 5.55
C GLU A 243 3.49 -12.10 4.80
N CYS A 244 3.52 -11.78 3.49
CA CYS A 244 4.66 -12.00 2.62
C CYS A 244 5.01 -10.69 1.88
N ALA A 245 6.26 -10.25 1.97
CA ALA A 245 6.74 -9.10 1.22
C ALA A 245 7.23 -9.54 -0.18
N VAL A 246 6.81 -8.80 -1.21
CA VAL A 246 7.25 -9.02 -2.59
C VAL A 246 8.06 -7.81 -3.06
N LEU A 247 9.17 -8.05 -3.76
CA LEU A 247 10.10 -7.02 -4.24
C LEU A 247 10.53 -7.32 -5.67
N GLY A 248 10.43 -6.36 -6.56
CA GLY A 248 10.89 -6.46 -7.95
C GLY A 248 9.87 -5.94 -8.97
N ASN A 249 10.23 -6.05 -10.23
CA ASN A 249 9.37 -5.74 -11.39
C ASN A 249 8.95 -7.06 -12.08
N ASP A 250 9.45 -7.34 -13.30
CA ASP A 250 9.09 -8.52 -14.10
C ASP A 250 9.46 -9.87 -13.44
N ARG A 251 10.46 -9.87 -12.57
CA ARG A 251 10.94 -11.05 -11.83
C ARG A 251 10.90 -10.81 -10.32
N PRO A 252 9.70 -10.67 -9.76
CA PRO A 252 9.55 -10.40 -8.34
C PRO A 252 10.02 -11.57 -7.48
N GLN A 253 10.54 -11.24 -6.30
CA GLN A 253 10.99 -12.17 -5.28
C GLN A 253 10.11 -12.04 -4.05
N ALA A 254 9.85 -13.15 -3.36
CA ALA A 254 9.15 -13.19 -2.09
C ALA A 254 10.15 -13.27 -0.93
N SER A 255 9.84 -12.64 0.17
CA SER A 255 10.61 -12.68 1.42
C SER A 255 10.35 -13.98 2.21
N VAL A 256 11.01 -14.12 3.37
CA VAL A 256 10.49 -14.97 4.46
C VAL A 256 9.10 -14.46 4.87
N LEU A 257 8.33 -15.30 5.54
CA LEU A 257 6.97 -14.96 5.98
C LEU A 257 6.98 -14.36 7.38
N GLY A 258 6.04 -13.48 7.65
CA GLY A 258 5.72 -12.97 8.98
C GLY A 258 4.33 -13.42 9.42
N GLU A 259 4.14 -13.54 10.71
CA GLU A 259 2.85 -13.80 11.33
C GLU A 259 2.52 -12.65 12.28
N ILE A 260 1.26 -12.21 12.22
CA ILE A 260 0.72 -11.24 13.17
C ILE A 260 -0.20 -11.98 14.14
N THR A 261 0.03 -11.80 15.44
CA THR A 261 -0.83 -12.30 16.50
C THR A 261 -1.33 -11.15 17.35
N TYR A 262 -2.59 -11.20 17.74
CA TYR A 262 -3.28 -10.19 18.56
C TYR A 262 -4.40 -10.82 19.40
N GLU A 263 -4.78 -10.15 20.48
CA GLU A 263 -5.85 -10.64 21.38
C GLU A 263 -7.25 -10.15 20.97
N ALA A 264 -7.35 -9.18 20.05
CA ALA A 264 -8.62 -8.62 19.60
C ALA A 264 -9.42 -9.60 18.70
N ASP A 265 -10.73 -9.34 18.52
CA ASP A 265 -11.64 -10.13 17.67
C ASP A 265 -11.25 -10.11 16.18
N PHE A 266 -10.54 -9.06 15.74
CA PHE A 266 -9.91 -8.92 14.41
C PHE A 266 -8.87 -7.79 14.43
N TYR A 267 -8.01 -7.75 13.41
CA TYR A 267 -6.90 -6.78 13.29
C TYR A 267 -7.43 -5.42 12.82
N ASP A 268 -7.94 -4.63 13.75
CA ASP A 268 -8.51 -3.30 13.48
C ASP A 268 -7.47 -2.18 13.50
N TYR A 269 -7.94 -0.93 13.28
CA TYR A 269 -7.06 0.25 13.24
C TYR A 269 -6.29 0.46 14.55
N GLU A 270 -6.93 0.29 15.69
CA GLU A 270 -6.31 0.47 17.00
C GLU A 270 -5.22 -0.58 17.25
N THR A 271 -5.51 -1.83 16.91
CA THR A 271 -4.56 -2.96 17.02
C THR A 271 -3.36 -2.77 16.10
N LYS A 272 -3.55 -2.18 14.90
CA LYS A 272 -2.48 -1.94 13.92
C LYS A 272 -1.47 -0.87 14.35
N TYR A 273 -1.93 0.17 15.05
CA TYR A 273 -1.12 1.37 15.31
C TYR A 273 -0.80 1.62 16.78
N THR A 274 -1.33 0.81 17.70
CA THR A 274 -1.02 0.91 19.14
C THR A 274 0.05 -0.12 19.51
N ALA A 275 1.17 0.38 20.02
CA ALA A 275 2.28 -0.48 20.44
C ALA A 275 1.85 -1.49 21.52
N GLY A 276 2.19 -2.76 21.32
CA GLY A 276 1.92 -3.85 22.28
C GLY A 276 0.56 -4.51 22.14
N LEU A 277 -0.29 -4.13 21.15
CA LEU A 277 -1.55 -4.82 20.89
C LEU A 277 -1.42 -5.94 19.83
N ALA A 278 -0.32 -5.95 19.09
CA ALA A 278 0.01 -7.02 18.14
C ALA A 278 1.48 -7.42 18.27
N ASP A 279 1.73 -8.72 18.21
CA ASP A 279 3.08 -9.30 18.19
C ASP A 279 3.40 -9.77 16.77
N LEU A 280 4.66 -9.55 16.36
CA LEU A 280 5.19 -9.98 15.06
C LEU A 280 6.16 -11.14 15.23
N THR A 281 5.90 -12.25 14.57
CA THR A 281 6.82 -13.40 14.52
C THR A 281 7.44 -13.50 13.14
N ILE A 282 8.76 -13.24 13.05
CA ILE A 282 9.54 -13.29 11.80
C ILE A 282 10.81 -14.10 12.00
N PRO A 283 11.05 -15.19 11.24
CA PRO A 283 10.10 -15.80 10.30
C PRO A 283 8.91 -16.47 10.99
N ALA A 284 7.75 -16.53 10.33
CA ALA A 284 6.58 -17.25 10.80
C ALA A 284 6.89 -18.75 10.96
N ASN A 285 6.39 -19.35 12.04
CA ASN A 285 6.57 -20.77 12.28
C ASN A 285 5.56 -21.61 11.47
N LEU A 286 5.90 -21.92 10.22
CA LEU A 286 5.09 -22.69 9.27
C LEU A 286 5.91 -23.84 8.68
N GLU A 287 5.23 -24.88 8.21
CA GLU A 287 5.87 -25.95 7.45
C GLU A 287 6.46 -25.40 6.14
N ALA A 288 7.56 -25.98 5.69
CA ALA A 288 8.27 -25.54 4.48
C ALA A 288 7.36 -25.55 3.22
N THR A 289 6.47 -26.54 3.12
CA THR A 289 5.50 -26.66 2.02
C THR A 289 4.51 -25.53 2.02
N VAL A 290 3.97 -25.13 3.19
CA VAL A 290 3.05 -24.00 3.34
C VAL A 290 3.80 -22.70 3.06
N THR A 291 5.02 -22.55 3.58
CA THR A 291 5.86 -21.38 3.31
C THR A 291 6.06 -21.16 1.81
N GLN A 292 6.45 -22.23 1.08
CA GLN A 292 6.64 -22.16 -0.37
C GLN A 292 5.33 -21.79 -1.08
N GLN A 293 4.23 -22.40 -0.69
CA GLN A 293 2.91 -22.11 -1.29
C GLN A 293 2.51 -20.65 -1.11
N VAL A 294 2.68 -20.07 0.09
CA VAL A 294 2.40 -18.65 0.35
C VAL A 294 3.28 -17.76 -0.53
N GLN A 295 4.59 -18.06 -0.63
CA GLN A 295 5.51 -17.27 -1.47
C GLN A 295 5.13 -17.33 -2.96
N GLU A 296 4.76 -18.49 -3.48
CA GLU A 296 4.31 -18.65 -4.87
C GLU A 296 3.00 -17.88 -5.12
N MET A 297 2.04 -17.97 -4.19
CA MET A 297 0.78 -17.22 -4.27
C MET A 297 1.00 -15.71 -4.15
N ALA A 298 1.93 -15.25 -3.30
CA ALA A 298 2.26 -13.83 -3.17
C ALA A 298 2.82 -13.26 -4.48
N ILE A 299 3.72 -13.98 -5.14
CA ILE A 299 4.26 -13.61 -6.46
C ILE A 299 3.13 -13.61 -7.53
N ALA A 300 2.24 -14.59 -7.49
CA ALA A 300 1.11 -14.65 -8.42
C ALA A 300 0.12 -13.49 -8.21
N ALA A 301 -0.20 -13.16 -6.95
CA ALA A 301 -1.04 -12.01 -6.60
C ALA A 301 -0.43 -10.68 -7.05
N PHE A 302 0.87 -10.49 -6.83
CA PHE A 302 1.62 -9.32 -7.28
C PHE A 302 1.51 -9.11 -8.79
N LYS A 303 1.67 -10.19 -9.57
CA LYS A 303 1.54 -10.16 -11.04
C LYS A 303 0.09 -9.93 -11.48
N ALA A 304 -0.88 -10.54 -10.79
CA ALA A 304 -2.30 -10.46 -11.15
C ALA A 304 -2.85 -9.03 -11.12
N VAL A 305 -2.34 -8.20 -10.23
CA VAL A 305 -2.74 -6.79 -10.13
C VAL A 305 -1.79 -5.83 -10.86
N ASP A 306 -0.83 -6.31 -11.64
CA ASP A 306 0.19 -5.48 -12.31
C ASP A 306 0.99 -4.63 -11.31
N ALA A 307 1.30 -5.18 -10.14
CA ALA A 307 2.13 -4.51 -9.14
C ALA A 307 3.60 -4.42 -9.60
N ALA A 308 4.33 -3.43 -9.09
CA ALA A 308 5.73 -3.22 -9.38
C ALA A 308 6.49 -2.62 -8.21
N GLY A 309 7.77 -2.91 -8.13
CA GLY A 309 8.69 -2.44 -7.10
C GLY A 309 8.48 -3.16 -5.78
N LEU A 310 7.35 -2.94 -5.11
CA LEU A 310 7.04 -3.49 -3.80
C LEU A 310 5.56 -3.81 -3.63
N ALA A 311 5.28 -4.81 -2.80
CA ALA A 311 3.95 -5.03 -2.21
C ALA A 311 4.07 -5.93 -0.98
N ARG A 312 3.08 -5.87 -0.07
CA ARG A 312 2.85 -6.87 0.95
C ARG A 312 1.57 -7.62 0.63
N VAL A 313 1.63 -8.92 0.68
CA VAL A 313 0.50 -9.80 0.39
C VAL A 313 0.12 -10.53 1.66
N ASP A 314 -1.16 -10.44 2.04
CA ASP A 314 -1.68 -10.86 3.32
C ASP A 314 -2.59 -12.08 3.14
N PHE A 315 -2.42 -13.09 3.97
CA PHE A 315 -3.08 -14.39 3.86
C PHE A 315 -3.74 -14.80 5.17
N PHE A 316 -4.81 -15.57 5.06
CA PHE A 316 -5.38 -16.33 6.17
C PHE A 316 -5.01 -17.80 6.01
N TYR A 317 -4.40 -18.36 7.06
CA TYR A 317 -4.10 -19.79 7.16
C TYR A 317 -4.91 -20.43 8.28
N GLY A 318 -5.79 -21.35 7.93
CA GLY A 318 -6.60 -22.10 8.88
C GLY A 318 -5.77 -23.21 9.53
N GLU A 319 -5.43 -23.04 10.80
CA GLU A 319 -4.59 -23.99 11.52
C GLU A 319 -5.21 -25.40 11.61
N THR A 320 -6.52 -25.47 11.69
CA THR A 320 -7.27 -26.73 11.83
C THR A 320 -7.58 -27.41 10.49
N THR A 321 -7.81 -26.62 9.46
CA THR A 321 -8.24 -27.11 8.14
C THR A 321 -7.09 -27.23 7.15
N GLY A 322 -5.94 -26.57 7.41
CA GLY A 322 -4.87 -26.41 6.46
C GLY A 322 -5.23 -25.51 5.27
N GLN A 323 -6.39 -24.85 5.30
CA GLN A 323 -6.83 -23.98 4.24
C GLN A 323 -6.00 -22.70 4.19
N LEU A 324 -5.42 -22.40 3.03
CA LEU A 324 -4.70 -21.17 2.75
C LEU A 324 -5.51 -20.34 1.76
N VAL A 325 -5.87 -19.11 2.14
CA VAL A 325 -6.58 -18.17 1.28
C VAL A 325 -5.90 -16.81 1.27
N LEU A 326 -5.92 -16.17 0.11
CA LEU A 326 -5.43 -14.82 -0.09
C LEU A 326 -6.47 -13.82 0.43
N ASN A 327 -6.03 -12.89 1.28
CA ASN A 327 -6.87 -11.81 1.79
C ASN A 327 -6.76 -10.57 0.91
N GLU A 328 -5.61 -9.90 0.91
CA GLU A 328 -5.39 -8.64 0.18
C GLU A 328 -3.92 -8.45 -0.24
N ILE A 329 -3.68 -7.45 -1.09
CA ILE A 329 -2.35 -6.96 -1.44
C ILE A 329 -2.27 -5.46 -1.15
N ASN A 330 -1.19 -5.03 -0.49
CA ASN A 330 -0.88 -3.64 -0.22
C ASN A 330 0.27 -3.21 -1.13
N THR A 331 -0.02 -2.38 -2.12
CA THR A 331 0.97 -1.95 -3.12
C THR A 331 1.91 -0.85 -2.62
N LEU A 332 1.60 -0.23 -1.47
CA LEU A 332 2.45 0.71 -0.76
C LEU A 332 2.37 0.46 0.75
N PRO A 333 2.93 -0.66 1.24
CA PRO A 333 2.84 -1.03 2.66
C PRO A 333 3.55 -0.04 3.56
N GLY A 334 3.22 -0.01 4.85
CA GLY A 334 3.93 0.78 5.85
C GLY A 334 5.44 0.55 5.77
N PHE A 335 6.22 1.64 5.84
CA PHE A 335 7.66 1.61 5.54
C PHE A 335 8.50 2.22 6.67
N THR A 336 8.06 2.04 7.92
CA THR A 336 8.90 2.37 9.10
C THR A 336 9.85 1.21 9.41
N ALA A 337 10.88 1.44 10.21
CA ALA A 337 11.81 0.38 10.61
C ALA A 337 11.12 -0.78 11.37
N THR A 338 9.95 -0.52 11.97
CA THR A 338 9.14 -1.52 12.70
C THR A 338 7.99 -2.07 11.89
N SER A 339 7.78 -1.62 10.65
CA SER A 339 6.76 -2.14 9.76
C SER A 339 7.13 -3.54 9.25
N MET A 340 6.15 -4.40 9.07
CA MET A 340 6.34 -5.79 8.65
C MET A 340 7.14 -5.89 7.34
N TYR A 341 6.81 -5.11 6.32
CA TYR A 341 7.46 -5.19 5.00
C TYR A 341 8.99 -5.07 5.06
N PRO A 342 9.60 -4.00 5.64
CA PRO A 342 11.05 -3.92 5.75
C PRO A 342 11.65 -4.93 6.73
N GLN A 343 10.93 -5.36 7.77
CA GLN A 343 11.43 -6.41 8.68
C GLN A 343 11.53 -7.78 7.97
N LEU A 344 10.57 -8.13 7.14
CA LEU A 344 10.58 -9.34 6.33
C LEU A 344 11.80 -9.37 5.38
N TRP A 345 12.10 -8.25 4.73
CA TRP A 345 13.29 -8.14 3.88
C TRP A 345 14.58 -8.16 4.68
N GLY A 346 14.62 -7.51 5.85
CA GLY A 346 15.75 -7.61 6.78
C GLY A 346 16.04 -9.05 7.18
N ALA A 347 15.03 -9.81 7.55
CA ALA A 347 15.14 -11.25 7.88
C ALA A 347 15.49 -12.11 6.65
N THR A 348 15.17 -11.67 5.45
CA THR A 348 15.57 -12.30 4.18
C THR A 348 17.02 -11.97 3.78
N GLY A 349 17.69 -11.06 4.50
CA GLY A 349 19.08 -10.65 4.23
C GLY A 349 19.22 -9.39 3.38
N VAL A 350 18.15 -8.61 3.22
CA VAL A 350 18.16 -7.30 2.54
C VAL A 350 18.00 -6.20 3.59
N PRO A 351 19.09 -5.56 4.06
CA PRO A 351 19.03 -4.48 5.04
C PRO A 351 18.24 -3.28 4.52
N PHE A 352 17.66 -2.49 5.42
CA PHE A 352 16.78 -1.36 5.07
C PHE A 352 17.42 -0.35 4.10
N PRO A 353 18.69 0.09 4.24
CA PRO A 353 19.32 0.97 3.24
C PRO A 353 19.44 0.34 1.85
N GLU A 354 19.75 -0.95 1.78
CA GLU A 354 19.81 -1.70 0.51
C GLU A 354 18.41 -1.89 -0.08
N LEU A 355 17.39 -2.11 0.73
CA LEU A 355 15.99 -2.19 0.27
C LEU A 355 15.56 -0.87 -0.41
N VAL A 356 15.85 0.27 0.22
CA VAL A 356 15.58 1.61 -0.34
C VAL A 356 16.33 1.80 -1.66
N HIS A 357 17.61 1.39 -1.73
CA HIS A 357 18.41 1.43 -2.96
C HIS A 357 17.74 0.61 -4.08
N ARG A 358 17.39 -0.64 -3.82
CA ARG A 358 16.77 -1.53 -4.82
C ARG A 358 15.46 -0.96 -5.35
N LEU A 359 14.65 -0.38 -4.50
CA LEU A 359 13.38 0.25 -4.90
C LEU A 359 13.61 1.40 -5.88
N VAL A 360 14.62 2.25 -5.64
CA VAL A 360 15.00 3.30 -6.58
C VAL A 360 15.49 2.70 -7.90
N GLN A 361 16.30 1.63 -7.87
CA GLN A 361 16.77 0.96 -9.09
C GLN A 361 15.59 0.39 -9.89
N PHE A 362 14.62 -0.28 -9.24
CA PHE A 362 13.43 -0.78 -9.91
C PHE A 362 12.59 0.33 -10.54
N ALA A 363 12.50 1.49 -9.91
CA ALA A 363 11.86 2.65 -10.52
C ALA A 363 12.59 3.12 -11.80
N LEU A 364 13.92 3.19 -11.76
CA LEU A 364 14.75 3.62 -12.90
C LEU A 364 14.77 2.59 -14.05
N GLU A 365 14.57 1.30 -13.78
CA GLU A 365 14.42 0.25 -14.80
C GLU A 365 13.13 0.41 -15.62
N ARG A 366 12.07 0.90 -15.02
CA ARG A 366 10.78 1.15 -15.64
C ARG A 366 10.80 2.44 -16.42
N LYS A 367 11.35 2.41 -17.64
CA LYS A 367 11.38 3.57 -18.51
C LYS A 367 9.96 4.07 -18.81
N PRO A 368 9.73 5.39 -18.76
CA PRO A 368 8.50 5.95 -19.33
C PRO A 368 8.35 5.46 -20.78
N VAL A 369 7.14 5.06 -21.17
CA VAL A 369 6.86 4.67 -22.55
C VAL A 369 7.18 5.90 -23.43
N ALA A 370 8.19 5.78 -24.28
CA ALA A 370 8.47 6.79 -25.29
C ALA A 370 7.27 6.81 -26.25
N ILE A 371 6.56 7.94 -26.27
CA ILE A 371 5.46 8.20 -27.19
C ILE A 371 6.05 8.70 -28.51
#